data_3000680638da68f44852d76298d8cf80
#
_entry.id   3000680638da68f44852d76298d8cf80
#
_cell.length_a   1.000
_cell.length_b   1.000
_cell.length_c   1.000
_cell.angle_alpha   90.00
_cell.angle_beta   90.00
_cell.angle_gamma   90.00
#
_symmetry.space_group_name_H-M   'P 1'
#
loop_
_entity.id
_entity.type
_entity.pdbx_description
1 polymer ?
#
loop_
_entity_poly.entity_id
_entity_poly.type
_entity_poly.pdbx_seq_one_letter_code
_entity_poly.pdbx_strand_id
1 'polypeptide(L)'
;MRSLLGSLLNRAQVSYAQHGDDRRRLSGGYGRSGPLAQMDAMGVSATLYSVINRTSTATAKVDWHLHVPAPGQTCEYGQGTEDECGEVGVQQVEKHPALVTLSKPNPFYTRQELFESGQQHVDLTGEGWLVVSYFGRMPGELWVARPDRMVVVTDPRDYLIGYIYVGPDGREQPLKPRDVLSMRMPNPIDPYRGLGPVQTIMSQISGSAMSAEWNANFYANGARPGGIVKLSRRMSDPEFDKLIERWNYNHKGPANAGRTAFLEDGDWVDPKPMSIADMQLVETSNLNRDTILLAFGASKYDVGVLEDVNRASAAAASSDFAERMTVPRLDRWKQMLNNDFLPLFPGAQEQGLCFVYTNPIRRERAEQRADDLNAATVFQILKGAGVDPMRAAEIAGLPEITMAPEPAAPEPAVAPAGAPANPDSPAIEPKPL
;
A
#
# COMPACT_ATOMS: atom_id res chain seq x y z
N MET A 1 -21.02 36.46 22.76
CA MET A 1 -20.00 35.77 21.92
C MET A 1 -20.73 34.75 21.04
N ARG A 2 -21.11 35.14 19.81
CA ARG A 2 -21.49 34.15 18.80
C ARG A 2 -20.20 33.46 18.42
N SER A 3 -20.06 32.21 18.74
CA SER A 3 -18.83 31.45 18.61
C SER A 3 -18.40 31.43 17.13
N LEU A 4 -17.12 31.53 16.86
CA LEU A 4 -16.51 31.28 15.55
C LEU A 4 -17.02 29.97 14.91
N LEU A 5 -17.39 28.99 15.72
CA LEU A 5 -18.09 27.78 15.35
C LEU A 5 -19.45 28.01 14.65
N GLY A 6 -20.27 28.93 15.12
CA GLY A 6 -21.57 29.21 14.49
C GLY A 6 -21.43 29.85 13.11
N SER A 7 -20.34 30.62 12.88
CA SER A 7 -20.05 31.20 11.56
C SER A 7 -19.45 30.18 10.58
N LEU A 8 -18.64 29.24 11.09
CA LEU A 8 -18.08 28.12 10.30
C LEU A 8 -19.18 27.13 9.88
N LEU A 9 -20.06 26.77 10.79
CA LEU A 9 -21.18 25.88 10.51
C LEU A 9 -22.20 26.48 9.51
N ASN A 10 -22.41 27.80 9.57
CA ASN A 10 -23.33 28.47 8.62
C ASN A 10 -22.72 28.59 7.19
N ARG A 11 -21.38 28.62 7.06
CA ARG A 11 -20.68 28.57 5.77
C ARG A 11 -20.51 27.14 5.25
N ALA A 12 -20.40 26.16 6.14
CA ALA A 12 -20.30 24.73 5.83
C ALA A 12 -21.56 24.16 5.15
N GLN A 13 -22.69 24.86 5.16
CA GLN A 13 -23.91 24.39 4.50
C GLN A 13 -23.74 24.11 3.00
N VAL A 14 -22.80 24.77 2.33
CA VAL A 14 -22.52 24.52 0.91
C VAL A 14 -21.84 23.16 0.69
N SER A 15 -20.95 22.76 1.59
CA SER A 15 -20.27 21.43 1.57
C SER A 15 -21.20 20.31 2.09
N TYR A 16 -22.08 20.62 3.03
CA TYR A 16 -23.09 19.70 3.53
C TYR A 16 -24.15 19.34 2.49
N ALA A 17 -24.49 20.25 1.59
CA ALA A 17 -25.48 20.00 0.54
C ALA A 17 -25.02 18.93 -0.45
N GLN A 18 -23.73 18.88 -0.76
CA GLN A 18 -23.15 17.84 -1.62
C GLN A 18 -23.11 16.48 -0.91
N HIS A 19 -22.82 16.45 0.40
CA HIS A 19 -22.83 15.23 1.21
C HIS A 19 -24.24 14.81 1.66
N GLY A 20 -25.16 15.75 1.82
CA GLY A 20 -26.56 15.49 2.15
C GLY A 20 -27.33 14.77 1.04
N ASP A 21 -26.95 15.02 -0.20
CA ASP A 21 -27.54 14.33 -1.36
C ASP A 21 -27.08 12.87 -1.45
N ASP A 22 -25.86 12.56 -1.03
CA ASP A 22 -25.38 11.18 -0.92
C ASP A 22 -26.14 10.39 0.17
N ARG A 23 -26.50 11.02 1.30
CA ARG A 23 -27.34 10.37 2.33
C ARG A 23 -28.75 10.09 1.83
N ARG A 24 -29.33 10.92 0.97
CA ARG A 24 -30.67 10.71 0.39
C ARG A 24 -30.68 9.70 -0.77
N ARG A 25 -29.57 9.53 -1.50
CA ARG A 25 -29.40 8.49 -2.50
C ARG A 25 -29.24 7.09 -1.94
N LEU A 26 -29.01 6.96 -0.62
CA LEU A 26 -28.84 5.69 0.09
C LEU A 26 -30.12 4.87 0.31
N SER A 27 -31.31 5.38 -0.09
CA SER A 27 -32.60 4.70 0.15
C SER A 27 -33.16 3.88 -1.02
N GLY A 28 -32.43 3.72 -2.10
CA GLY A 28 -32.90 2.96 -3.28
C GLY A 28 -31.79 2.13 -3.91
N GLY A 29 -31.90 0.84 -3.81
CA GLY A 29 -31.26 -0.26 -4.51
C GLY A 29 -29.99 -0.03 -5.34
N TYR A 30 -28.99 -0.88 -5.17
CA TYR A 30 -27.81 -1.06 -6.02
C TYR A 30 -26.98 0.21 -6.28
N GLY A 31 -26.07 0.57 -5.36
CA GLY A 31 -25.09 1.59 -5.63
C GLY A 31 -24.69 2.45 -4.44
N ARG A 32 -24.41 1.86 -3.30
CA ARG A 32 -23.68 2.57 -2.24
C ARG A 32 -22.27 2.84 -2.75
N SER A 33 -21.98 4.10 -3.11
CA SER A 33 -20.65 4.49 -3.63
C SER A 33 -19.82 5.33 -2.64
N GLY A 34 -20.38 5.65 -1.47
CA GLY A 34 -19.72 6.48 -0.47
C GLY A 34 -18.56 5.77 0.24
N PRO A 35 -17.68 6.53 0.96
CA PRO A 35 -16.49 5.98 1.62
C PRO A 35 -16.78 4.80 2.55
N LEU A 36 -17.91 4.80 3.26
CA LEU A 36 -18.31 3.68 4.11
C LEU A 36 -18.52 2.40 3.31
N ALA A 37 -19.24 2.47 2.18
CA ALA A 37 -19.50 1.30 1.35
C ALA A 37 -18.22 0.78 0.69
N GLN A 38 -17.29 1.68 0.33
CA GLN A 38 -15.98 1.30 -0.21
C GLN A 38 -15.13 0.58 0.84
N MET A 39 -15.17 0.99 2.11
CA MET A 39 -14.50 0.30 3.20
C MET A 39 -15.16 -1.06 3.51
N ASP A 40 -16.49 -1.13 3.54
CA ASP A 40 -17.24 -2.38 3.76
C ASP A 40 -16.97 -3.42 2.65
N ALA A 41 -16.67 -2.98 1.43
CA ALA A 41 -16.34 -3.84 0.30
C ALA A 41 -15.14 -4.76 0.57
N MET A 42 -14.18 -4.32 1.40
CA MET A 42 -13.04 -5.13 1.81
C MET A 42 -13.48 -6.40 2.60
N GLY A 43 -14.53 -6.30 3.40
CA GLY A 43 -15.09 -7.43 4.15
C GLY A 43 -15.91 -8.41 3.30
N VAL A 44 -16.29 -8.01 2.09
CA VAL A 44 -17.16 -8.79 1.21
C VAL A 44 -16.37 -9.52 0.11
N SER A 45 -15.26 -8.94 -0.37
CA SER A 45 -14.46 -9.48 -1.47
C SER A 45 -13.10 -9.99 -1.00
N ALA A 46 -12.88 -11.30 -1.08
CA ALA A 46 -11.59 -11.93 -0.73
C ALA A 46 -10.43 -11.42 -1.61
N THR A 47 -10.67 -11.18 -2.90
CA THR A 47 -9.66 -10.63 -3.81
C THR A 47 -9.28 -9.21 -3.41
N LEU A 48 -10.28 -8.37 -3.13
CA LEU A 48 -10.04 -7.00 -2.67
C LEU A 48 -9.26 -7.00 -1.35
N TYR A 49 -9.68 -7.83 -0.38
CA TYR A 49 -8.96 -8.00 0.88
C TYR A 49 -7.49 -8.37 0.65
N SER A 50 -7.23 -9.34 -0.23
CA SER A 50 -5.86 -9.80 -0.50
C SER A 50 -4.97 -8.71 -1.08
N VAL A 51 -5.48 -7.91 -2.04
CA VAL A 51 -4.75 -6.79 -2.63
C VAL A 51 -4.47 -5.72 -1.58
N ILE A 52 -5.50 -5.25 -0.87
CA ILE A 52 -5.40 -4.19 0.12
C ILE A 52 -4.47 -4.59 1.28
N ASN A 53 -4.63 -5.82 1.79
CA ASN A 53 -3.78 -6.31 2.88
C ASN A 53 -2.31 -6.41 2.43
N ARG A 54 -2.05 -6.88 1.20
CA ARG A 54 -0.71 -6.99 0.64
C ARG A 54 -0.04 -5.62 0.49
N THR A 55 -0.74 -4.64 -0.08
CA THR A 55 -0.21 -3.29 -0.31
C THR A 55 0.00 -2.53 0.99
N SER A 56 -0.97 -2.56 1.91
CA SER A 56 -0.87 -1.87 3.20
C SER A 56 0.24 -2.45 4.08
N THR A 57 0.34 -3.78 4.18
CA THR A 57 1.39 -4.44 4.95
C THR A 57 2.78 -4.19 4.35
N ALA A 58 2.92 -4.20 3.01
CA ALA A 58 4.19 -3.89 2.36
C ALA A 58 4.63 -2.45 2.64
N THR A 59 3.71 -1.49 2.59
CA THR A 59 3.98 -0.08 2.91
C THR A 59 4.36 0.13 4.38
N ALA A 60 3.67 -0.54 5.31
CA ALA A 60 3.89 -0.39 6.74
C ALA A 60 5.19 -1.01 7.26
N LYS A 61 5.73 -2.01 6.55
CA LYS A 61 6.99 -2.70 6.94
C LYS A 61 8.25 -1.91 6.68
N VAL A 62 8.17 -0.87 5.85
CA VAL A 62 9.35 -0.09 5.47
C VAL A 62 9.79 0.79 6.63
N ASP A 63 11.10 0.86 6.86
CA ASP A 63 11.68 1.70 7.89
C ASP A 63 11.83 3.14 7.41
N TRP A 64 11.59 4.07 8.34
CA TRP A 64 11.65 5.50 8.13
C TRP A 64 12.81 6.12 8.91
N HIS A 65 13.57 6.96 8.24
CA HIS A 65 14.73 7.67 8.79
C HIS A 65 14.53 9.17 8.67
N LEU A 66 15.21 9.92 9.53
CA LEU A 66 15.22 11.37 9.49
C LEU A 66 16.65 11.84 9.17
N HIS A 67 16.80 12.62 8.11
CA HIS A 67 18.09 13.07 7.62
C HIS A 67 18.20 14.59 7.64
N VAL A 68 19.43 15.08 7.80
CA VAL A 68 19.82 16.46 7.52
C VAL A 68 20.53 16.46 6.18
N PRO A 69 20.07 17.22 5.18
CA PRO A 69 20.77 17.33 3.90
C PRO A 69 22.12 18.01 4.08
N ALA A 70 23.07 17.65 3.21
CA ALA A 70 24.37 18.32 3.19
C ALA A 70 24.22 19.84 2.87
N PRO A 71 25.13 20.70 3.32
CA PRO A 71 25.07 22.12 3.04
C PRO A 71 25.01 22.39 1.52
N GLY A 72 23.93 23.07 1.09
CA GLY A 72 23.68 23.36 -0.32
C GLY A 72 22.89 22.32 -1.09
N GLN A 73 22.54 21.19 -0.46
CA GLN A 73 21.59 20.22 -0.99
C GLN A 73 20.23 20.41 -0.31
N THR A 74 19.17 20.35 -1.09
CA THR A 74 17.80 20.26 -0.56
C THR A 74 17.37 18.81 -0.69
N CYS A 75 16.74 18.26 0.35
CA CYS A 75 15.95 17.05 0.16
C CYS A 75 14.86 17.38 -0.86
N GLU A 76 15.09 17.08 -2.13
CA GLU A 76 14.09 17.31 -3.16
C GLU A 76 12.85 16.52 -2.81
N TYR A 77 11.74 17.24 -2.74
CA TYR A 77 10.43 16.67 -2.47
C TYR A 77 10.08 15.67 -3.59
N GLY A 78 10.14 14.38 -3.27
CA GLY A 78 9.60 13.34 -4.16
C GLY A 78 10.60 12.37 -4.80
N GLN A 79 11.89 12.59 -4.70
CA GLN A 79 12.88 11.63 -5.19
C GLN A 79 13.87 11.32 -4.06
N GLY A 80 14.15 10.07 -3.84
CA GLY A 80 15.20 9.61 -2.94
C GLY A 80 14.71 8.62 -1.91
N THR A 81 15.02 7.38 -2.15
CA THR A 81 15.18 6.33 -1.15
C THR A 81 16.45 6.61 -0.35
N GLU A 82 16.63 5.89 0.76
CA GLU A 82 17.87 5.98 1.56
C GLU A 82 19.14 5.82 0.72
N ASP A 83 19.09 4.97 -0.33
CA ASP A 83 20.21 4.74 -1.26
C ASP A 83 20.57 5.98 -2.10
N GLU A 84 19.61 6.84 -2.40
CA GLU A 84 19.85 8.07 -3.19
C GLU A 84 20.24 9.26 -2.31
N CYS A 85 19.80 9.29 -1.05
CA CYS A 85 20.25 10.28 -0.06
C CYS A 85 21.60 9.88 0.60
N GLY A 86 22.00 8.60 0.49
CA GLY A 86 23.19 8.04 1.15
C GLY A 86 24.51 8.37 0.48
N GLU A 87 24.52 9.00 -0.69
CA GLU A 87 25.74 9.08 -1.49
C GLU A 87 26.73 10.18 -1.10
N VAL A 88 26.35 11.27 -0.44
CA VAL A 88 27.36 12.28 -0.01
C VAL A 88 26.92 13.09 1.21
N GLY A 89 27.49 12.82 2.38
CA GLY A 89 27.51 13.74 3.53
C GLY A 89 26.16 13.98 4.21
N VAL A 90 25.19 13.09 4.07
CA VAL A 90 23.88 13.17 4.74
C VAL A 90 24.01 12.65 6.17
N GLN A 91 23.67 13.45 7.15
CA GLN A 91 23.69 13.05 8.54
C GLN A 91 22.33 12.50 8.96
N GLN A 92 22.30 11.22 9.37
CA GLN A 92 21.10 10.62 9.94
C GLN A 92 20.88 11.14 11.37
N VAL A 93 19.65 11.53 11.68
CA VAL A 93 19.23 11.99 13.01
C VAL A 93 18.53 10.85 13.73
N GLU A 94 19.20 10.28 14.73
CA GLU A 94 18.67 9.13 15.50
C GLU A 94 17.61 9.53 16.54
N LYS A 95 17.71 10.74 17.09
CA LYS A 95 16.86 11.22 18.19
C LYS A 95 16.17 12.53 17.84
N HIS A 96 14.91 12.42 17.45
CA HIS A 96 14.05 13.59 17.20
C HIS A 96 12.61 13.29 17.66
N PRO A 97 11.88 14.28 18.23
CA PRO A 97 10.49 14.07 18.67
C PRO A 97 9.58 13.52 17.59
N ALA A 98 9.76 13.90 16.32
CA ALA A 98 8.98 13.40 15.19
C ALA A 98 9.14 11.89 14.99
N LEU A 99 10.37 11.35 15.14
CA LEU A 99 10.62 9.90 15.08
C LEU A 99 9.96 9.17 16.24
N VAL A 100 10.00 9.76 17.44
CA VAL A 100 9.35 9.20 18.63
C VAL A 100 7.85 9.11 18.43
N THR A 101 7.22 10.20 17.96
CA THR A 101 5.77 10.22 17.68
C THR A 101 5.40 9.25 16.56
N LEU A 102 6.25 9.08 15.54
CA LEU A 102 5.99 8.13 14.46
C LEU A 102 6.17 6.67 14.91
N SER A 103 7.17 6.38 15.76
CA SER A 103 7.44 5.03 16.27
C SER A 103 6.38 4.55 17.26
N LYS A 104 5.82 5.46 18.05
CA LYS A 104 4.74 5.20 19.01
C LYS A 104 3.64 6.24 18.85
N PRO A 105 2.78 6.07 17.83
CA PRO A 105 1.85 7.12 17.43
C PRO A 105 0.80 7.47 18.47
N ASN A 106 0.36 6.49 19.26
CA ASN A 106 -0.56 6.68 20.38
C ASN A 106 -0.59 5.42 21.27
N PRO A 107 -1.34 5.42 22.40
CA PRO A 107 -1.43 4.25 23.28
C PRO A 107 -2.14 3.04 22.68
N PHE A 108 -2.90 3.21 21.60
CA PHE A 108 -3.74 2.18 20.99
C PHE A 108 -3.08 1.55 19.75
N TYR A 109 -2.48 2.37 18.87
CA TYR A 109 -1.86 1.92 17.63
C TYR A 109 -0.36 1.73 17.77
N THR A 110 0.17 0.65 17.22
CA THR A 110 1.59 0.53 16.87
C THR A 110 1.89 1.35 15.59
N ARG A 111 3.18 1.61 15.30
CA ARG A 111 3.59 2.22 14.03
C ARG A 111 3.01 1.46 12.84
N GLN A 112 3.15 0.14 12.83
CA GLN A 112 2.67 -0.69 11.74
C GLN A 112 1.16 -0.56 11.53
N GLU A 113 0.37 -0.64 12.59
CA GLU A 113 -1.10 -0.51 12.52
C GLU A 113 -1.53 0.87 12.04
N LEU A 114 -0.82 1.94 12.42
CA LEU A 114 -1.09 3.29 11.92
C LEU A 114 -0.93 3.37 10.40
N PHE A 115 0.22 2.87 9.89
CA PHE A 115 0.51 2.89 8.46
C PHE A 115 -0.43 1.95 7.68
N GLU A 116 -0.68 0.74 8.18
CA GLU A 116 -1.60 -0.20 7.56
C GLU A 116 -3.01 0.39 7.45
N SER A 117 -3.56 0.90 8.56
CA SER A 117 -4.90 1.48 8.59
C SER A 117 -5.01 2.72 7.70
N GLY A 118 -4.02 3.61 7.76
CA GLY A 118 -3.97 4.80 6.91
C GLY A 118 -3.89 4.44 5.42
N GLN A 119 -3.05 3.47 5.05
CA GLN A 119 -2.92 3.01 3.68
C GLN A 119 -4.16 2.27 3.18
N GLN A 120 -4.80 1.45 4.03
CA GLN A 120 -6.07 0.81 3.70
C GLN A 120 -7.15 1.84 3.35
N HIS A 121 -7.24 2.93 4.12
CA HIS A 121 -8.17 4.00 3.81
C HIS A 121 -7.87 4.65 2.45
N VAL A 122 -6.60 4.96 2.16
CA VAL A 122 -6.19 5.52 0.85
C VAL A 122 -6.52 4.57 -0.28
N ASP A 123 -6.18 3.29 -0.16
CA ASP A 123 -6.40 2.30 -1.21
C ASP A 123 -7.90 2.01 -1.43
N LEU A 124 -8.73 2.08 -0.39
CA LEU A 124 -10.17 1.84 -0.47
C LEU A 124 -10.94 3.06 -0.98
N THR A 125 -10.67 4.24 -0.42
CA THR A 125 -11.50 5.44 -0.64
C THR A 125 -10.80 6.52 -1.46
N GLY A 126 -9.50 6.36 -1.73
CA GLY A 126 -8.68 7.39 -2.36
C GLY A 126 -8.19 8.45 -1.37
N GLU A 127 -8.48 8.33 -0.08
CA GLU A 127 -8.10 9.32 0.93
C GLU A 127 -7.79 8.67 2.28
N GLY A 128 -6.74 9.19 2.94
CA GLY A 128 -6.34 8.82 4.29
C GLY A 128 -6.19 10.08 5.15
N TRP A 129 -6.65 9.98 6.39
CA TRP A 129 -6.69 11.10 7.32
C TRP A 129 -6.05 10.72 8.64
N LEU A 130 -5.08 11.53 9.09
CA LEU A 130 -4.52 11.41 10.43
C LEU A 130 -4.79 12.70 11.20
N VAL A 131 -5.25 12.58 12.44
CA VAL A 131 -5.49 13.70 13.34
C VAL A 131 -4.34 13.77 14.34
N VAL A 132 -3.76 14.95 14.48
CA VAL A 132 -2.66 15.24 15.41
C VAL A 132 -3.21 15.73 16.73
N SER A 133 -2.86 15.06 17.82
CA SER A 133 -3.10 15.53 19.18
C SER A 133 -1.82 16.15 19.76
N TYR A 134 -1.95 17.26 20.49
CA TYR A 134 -0.81 18.00 20.99
C TYR A 134 -0.65 17.86 22.51
N PHE A 135 0.58 17.70 22.97
CA PHE A 135 0.97 17.89 24.36
C PHE A 135 1.62 19.28 24.49
N GLY A 136 0.84 20.26 24.95
CA GLY A 136 1.22 21.65 24.94
C GLY A 136 1.33 22.21 23.52
N ARG A 137 2.55 22.49 23.04
CA ARG A 137 2.80 23.00 21.67
C ARG A 137 3.40 21.94 20.74
N MET A 138 3.75 20.77 21.27
CA MET A 138 4.40 19.70 20.50
C MET A 138 3.38 18.67 20.03
N PRO A 139 3.45 18.18 18.80
CA PRO A 139 2.73 17.00 18.38
C PRO A 139 3.09 15.83 19.28
N GLY A 140 2.08 15.15 19.82
CA GLY A 140 2.28 14.06 20.76
C GLY A 140 1.70 12.74 20.28
N GLU A 141 0.54 12.78 19.62
CA GLU A 141 -0.14 11.58 19.16
C GLU A 141 -0.69 11.76 17.73
N LEU A 142 -0.72 10.65 16.99
CA LEU A 142 -1.33 10.53 15.67
C LEU A 142 -2.47 9.51 15.71
N TRP A 143 -3.65 9.90 15.24
CA TRP A 143 -4.85 9.09 15.22
C TRP A 143 -5.39 8.94 13.81
N VAL A 144 -5.64 7.71 13.39
CA VAL A 144 -6.29 7.45 12.09
C VAL A 144 -7.76 7.84 12.17
N ALA A 145 -8.20 8.73 11.29
CA ALA A 145 -9.60 9.12 11.17
C ALA A 145 -10.24 8.44 9.96
N ARG A 146 -11.45 7.92 10.13
CA ARG A 146 -12.20 7.26 9.07
C ARG A 146 -12.67 8.27 8.01
N PRO A 147 -12.47 7.99 6.70
CA PRO A 147 -12.86 8.90 5.62
C PRO A 147 -14.34 9.25 5.57
N ASP A 148 -15.23 8.32 5.94
CA ASP A 148 -16.68 8.54 5.98
C ASP A 148 -17.13 9.50 7.09
N ARG A 149 -16.24 9.78 8.05
CA ARG A 149 -16.48 10.67 9.18
C ARG A 149 -15.76 12.01 9.08
N MET A 150 -14.95 12.19 8.04
CA MET A 150 -14.25 13.44 7.78
C MET A 150 -15.03 14.30 6.77
N VAL A 151 -15.37 15.50 7.19
CA VAL A 151 -16.03 16.52 6.35
C VAL A 151 -15.04 17.65 6.10
N VAL A 152 -14.83 17.98 4.83
CA VAL A 152 -13.98 19.09 4.42
C VAL A 152 -14.81 20.36 4.40
N VAL A 153 -14.36 21.41 5.09
CA VAL A 153 -15.03 22.72 5.15
C VAL A 153 -14.29 23.68 4.24
N THR A 154 -14.97 24.11 3.20
CA THR A 154 -14.41 24.96 2.14
C THR A 154 -15.06 26.33 2.09
N ASP A 155 -14.34 27.31 1.57
CA ASP A 155 -14.85 28.66 1.26
C ASP A 155 -14.27 29.09 -0.09
N PRO A 156 -15.06 29.77 -0.95
CA PRO A 156 -14.57 30.24 -2.25
C PRO A 156 -13.36 31.17 -2.18
N ARG A 157 -13.11 31.82 -1.03
CA ARG A 157 -11.98 32.75 -0.85
C ARG A 157 -10.74 32.05 -0.31
N ASP A 158 -10.94 31.16 0.68
CA ASP A 158 -9.84 30.54 1.43
C ASP A 158 -9.55 29.10 1.02
N TYR A 159 -10.26 28.58 -0.02
CA TYR A 159 -10.18 27.23 -0.53
C TYR A 159 -10.45 26.15 0.55
N LEU A 160 -9.71 26.16 1.67
CA LEU A 160 -9.85 25.24 2.81
C LEU A 160 -9.88 26.03 4.13
N ILE A 161 -10.99 25.97 4.84
CA ILE A 161 -11.14 26.58 6.17
C ILE A 161 -10.69 25.61 7.28
N GLY A 162 -11.05 24.33 7.15
CA GLY A 162 -10.79 23.30 8.13
C GLY A 162 -11.53 22.01 7.85
N TYR A 163 -11.64 21.19 8.89
CA TYR A 163 -12.31 19.90 8.81
C TYR A 163 -13.29 19.75 9.98
N ILE A 164 -14.26 18.87 9.82
CA ILE A 164 -15.14 18.43 10.89
C ILE A 164 -15.04 16.91 10.97
N TYR A 165 -14.68 16.41 12.15
CA TYR A 165 -14.75 14.99 12.44
C TYR A 165 -16.07 14.67 13.12
N VAL A 166 -16.81 13.70 12.57
CA VAL A 166 -18.08 13.23 13.16
C VAL A 166 -17.80 11.98 13.98
N GLY A 167 -17.88 12.11 15.29
CA GLY A 167 -17.64 11.02 16.24
C GLY A 167 -18.62 9.84 16.09
N PRO A 168 -18.33 8.69 16.73
CA PRO A 168 -19.26 7.55 16.77
C PRO A 168 -20.63 7.90 17.38
N ASP A 169 -20.64 8.86 18.29
CA ASP A 169 -21.82 9.40 18.98
C ASP A 169 -22.56 10.47 18.16
N GLY A 170 -22.10 10.76 16.94
CA GLY A 170 -22.66 11.79 16.08
C GLY A 170 -22.24 13.21 16.44
N ARG A 171 -21.38 13.40 17.44
CA ARG A 171 -20.86 14.73 17.79
C ARG A 171 -19.86 15.21 16.76
N GLU A 172 -19.99 16.48 16.40
CA GLU A 172 -19.12 17.15 15.45
C GLU A 172 -17.96 17.84 16.18
N GLN A 173 -16.75 17.50 15.81
CA GLN A 173 -15.53 18.10 16.32
C GLN A 173 -14.83 18.88 15.20
N PRO A 174 -14.77 20.21 15.29
CA PRO A 174 -14.03 21.02 14.31
C PRO A 174 -12.52 20.88 14.52
N LEU A 175 -11.82 20.66 13.41
CA LEU A 175 -10.37 20.51 13.37
C LEU A 175 -9.78 21.62 12.48
N LYS A 176 -8.65 22.18 12.88
CA LYS A 176 -7.91 23.15 12.06
C LYS A 176 -7.15 22.42 10.94
N PRO A 177 -6.85 23.07 9.81
CA PRO A 177 -6.05 22.46 8.74
C PRO A 177 -4.73 21.86 9.25
N ARG A 178 -4.01 22.55 10.13
CA ARG A 178 -2.74 22.08 10.70
C ARG A 178 -2.85 20.86 11.62
N ASP A 179 -4.05 20.57 12.12
CA ASP A 179 -4.28 19.44 13.06
C ASP A 179 -4.64 18.15 12.30
N VAL A 180 -4.69 18.21 10.96
CA VAL A 180 -5.08 17.10 10.10
C VAL A 180 -4.04 16.91 9.01
N LEU A 181 -3.43 15.74 8.99
CA LEU A 181 -2.56 15.29 7.92
C LEU A 181 -3.41 14.50 6.92
N SER A 182 -3.28 14.80 5.63
CA SER A 182 -4.13 14.19 4.61
C SER A 182 -3.33 13.65 3.43
N MET A 183 -3.69 12.44 3.03
CA MET A 183 -3.22 11.83 1.78
C MET A 183 -4.41 11.65 0.86
N ARG A 184 -4.30 12.08 -0.40
CA ARG A 184 -5.40 11.98 -1.36
C ARG A 184 -4.90 11.49 -2.71
N MET A 185 -5.65 10.59 -3.32
CA MET A 185 -5.51 10.29 -4.74
C MET A 185 -6.21 11.41 -5.54
N PRO A 186 -5.66 11.84 -6.67
CA PRO A 186 -6.29 12.87 -7.48
C PRO A 186 -7.72 12.50 -7.89
N ASN A 187 -8.62 13.47 -7.77
CA ASN A 187 -9.99 13.35 -8.25
C ASN A 187 -10.29 14.52 -9.19
N PRO A 188 -10.56 14.26 -10.48
CA PRO A 188 -10.77 15.33 -11.46
C PRO A 188 -12.08 16.08 -11.27
N ILE A 189 -13.03 15.54 -10.49
CA ILE A 189 -14.37 16.13 -10.28
C ILE A 189 -14.39 16.95 -8.98
N ASP A 190 -13.74 16.45 -7.93
CA ASP A 190 -13.76 17.07 -6.60
C ASP A 190 -12.33 17.18 -6.04
N PRO A 191 -11.72 18.37 -6.04
CA PRO A 191 -10.36 18.55 -5.57
C PRO A 191 -10.22 18.38 -4.05
N TYR A 192 -11.32 18.38 -3.31
CA TYR A 192 -11.32 18.26 -1.85
C TYR A 192 -11.35 16.81 -1.37
N ARG A 193 -11.82 15.88 -2.24
CA ARG A 193 -11.99 14.46 -1.92
C ARG A 193 -11.12 13.61 -2.85
N GLY A 194 -10.67 12.46 -2.33
CA GLY A 194 -9.95 11.48 -3.12
C GLY A 194 -10.86 10.61 -3.99
N LEU A 195 -10.32 10.06 -5.08
CA LEU A 195 -10.97 9.05 -5.90
C LEU A 195 -10.20 7.74 -5.78
N GLY A 196 -10.76 6.79 -5.02
CA GLY A 196 -10.17 5.46 -4.85
C GLY A 196 -10.52 4.50 -5.97
N PRO A 197 -9.67 3.51 -6.28
CA PRO A 197 -9.94 2.50 -7.30
C PRO A 197 -11.20 1.69 -6.98
N VAL A 198 -11.52 1.44 -5.71
CA VAL A 198 -12.72 0.68 -5.30
C VAL A 198 -14.01 1.33 -5.79
N GLN A 199 -14.07 2.67 -5.85
CA GLN A 199 -15.25 3.37 -6.35
C GLN A 199 -15.57 2.98 -7.78
N THR A 200 -14.58 2.73 -8.62
CA THR A 200 -14.75 2.40 -10.03
C THR A 200 -15.21 0.96 -10.26
N ILE A 201 -14.94 0.06 -9.32
CA ILE A 201 -15.23 -1.39 -9.41
C ILE A 201 -16.31 -1.87 -8.43
N MET A 202 -17.05 -0.96 -7.79
CA MET A 202 -18.10 -1.33 -6.82
C MET A 202 -19.18 -2.24 -7.43
N SER A 203 -19.52 -2.04 -8.70
CA SER A 203 -20.49 -2.90 -9.39
C SER A 203 -20.00 -4.35 -9.55
N GLN A 204 -18.71 -4.54 -9.85
CA GLN A 204 -18.08 -5.85 -9.98
C GLN A 204 -17.97 -6.57 -8.63
N ILE A 205 -17.60 -5.83 -7.57
CA ILE A 205 -17.56 -6.36 -6.21
C ILE A 205 -18.96 -6.80 -5.75
N SER A 206 -19.97 -5.96 -5.98
CA SER A 206 -21.36 -6.29 -5.64
C SER A 206 -21.87 -7.48 -6.46
N GLY A 207 -21.54 -7.54 -7.75
CA GLY A 207 -21.89 -8.67 -8.62
C GLY A 207 -21.25 -10.00 -8.15
N SER A 208 -19.98 -9.94 -7.72
CA SER A 208 -19.28 -11.11 -7.15
C SER A 208 -19.94 -11.60 -5.87
N ALA A 209 -20.31 -10.69 -4.97
CA ALA A 209 -20.99 -11.02 -3.73
C ALA A 209 -22.35 -11.67 -3.98
N MET A 210 -23.15 -11.10 -4.89
CA MET A 210 -24.45 -11.66 -5.29
C MET A 210 -24.31 -13.06 -5.94
N SER A 211 -23.28 -13.24 -6.78
CA SER A 211 -22.99 -14.53 -7.39
C SER A 211 -22.62 -15.58 -6.34
N ALA A 212 -21.81 -15.21 -5.34
CA ALA A 212 -21.44 -16.08 -4.24
C ALA A 212 -22.65 -16.45 -3.37
N GLU A 213 -23.51 -15.47 -3.04
CA GLU A 213 -24.75 -15.70 -2.29
C GLU A 213 -25.73 -16.58 -3.09
N TRP A 214 -25.87 -16.33 -4.37
CA TRP A 214 -26.70 -17.16 -5.24
C TRP A 214 -26.19 -18.61 -5.28
N ASN A 215 -24.87 -18.82 -5.43
CA ASN A 215 -24.26 -20.13 -5.39
C ASN A 215 -24.52 -20.84 -4.05
N ALA A 216 -24.31 -20.15 -2.94
CA ALA A 216 -24.55 -20.68 -1.60
C ALA A 216 -26.02 -21.11 -1.45
N ASN A 217 -26.97 -20.29 -1.89
CA ASN A 217 -28.40 -20.61 -1.86
C ASN A 217 -28.75 -21.75 -2.80
N PHE A 218 -28.12 -21.82 -3.99
CA PHE A 218 -28.33 -22.91 -4.93
C PHE A 218 -27.89 -24.26 -4.34
N TYR A 219 -26.71 -24.32 -3.73
CA TYR A 219 -26.24 -25.53 -3.05
C TYR A 219 -27.06 -25.84 -1.79
N ALA A 220 -27.45 -24.84 -1.01
CA ALA A 220 -28.28 -25.02 0.18
C ALA A 220 -29.68 -25.60 -0.17
N ASN A 221 -30.20 -25.30 -1.35
CA ASN A 221 -31.46 -25.78 -1.86
C ASN A 221 -31.31 -27.11 -2.68
N GLY A 222 -30.16 -27.78 -2.58
CA GLY A 222 -29.93 -29.09 -3.20
C GLY A 222 -29.58 -29.01 -4.69
N ALA A 223 -29.02 -27.88 -5.14
CA ALA A 223 -28.58 -27.65 -6.53
C ALA A 223 -29.67 -27.93 -7.60
N ARG A 224 -30.94 -27.78 -7.24
CA ARG A 224 -32.07 -27.87 -8.15
C ARG A 224 -32.82 -26.55 -8.16
N PRO A 225 -33.11 -25.95 -9.34
CA PRO A 225 -34.11 -24.91 -9.42
C PRO A 225 -35.45 -25.44 -8.97
N GLY A 226 -36.19 -24.65 -8.22
CA GLY A 226 -37.48 -25.06 -7.69
C GLY A 226 -38.39 -25.61 -8.77
N GLY A 227 -38.89 -26.84 -8.58
CA GLY A 227 -39.88 -27.44 -9.46
C GLY A 227 -41.23 -26.69 -9.37
N ILE A 228 -42.04 -26.85 -10.38
CA ILE A 228 -43.41 -26.36 -10.36
C ILE A 228 -44.31 -27.55 -10.01
N VAL A 229 -44.98 -27.42 -8.85
CA VAL A 229 -46.02 -28.40 -8.47
C VAL A 229 -47.36 -27.88 -9.01
N LYS A 230 -47.93 -28.57 -9.98
CA LYS A 230 -49.26 -28.26 -10.52
C LYS A 230 -50.27 -29.12 -9.77
N LEU A 231 -51.18 -28.46 -9.04
CA LEU A 231 -52.26 -29.11 -8.32
C LEU A 231 -53.48 -29.30 -9.25
N SER A 232 -54.09 -30.48 -9.20
CA SER A 232 -55.24 -30.85 -10.04
C SER A 232 -56.52 -30.13 -9.60
N ARG A 233 -56.58 -29.66 -8.37
CA ARG A 233 -57.74 -28.90 -7.82
C ARG A 233 -57.30 -27.64 -7.11
N ARG A 234 -58.20 -26.66 -7.03
CA ARG A 234 -58.02 -25.47 -6.20
C ARG A 234 -58.21 -25.83 -4.74
N MET A 235 -57.19 -25.54 -3.92
CA MET A 235 -57.25 -25.73 -2.46
C MET A 235 -57.68 -24.46 -1.78
N SER A 236 -58.18 -24.57 -0.55
CA SER A 236 -58.39 -23.41 0.33
C SER A 236 -57.04 -22.88 0.86
N ASP A 237 -56.97 -21.59 1.21
CA ASP A 237 -55.72 -20.99 1.68
C ASP A 237 -55.10 -21.74 2.88
N PRO A 238 -55.86 -22.22 3.89
CA PRO A 238 -55.27 -22.98 5.01
C PRO A 238 -54.76 -24.37 4.60
N GLU A 239 -55.33 -24.99 3.59
CA GLU A 239 -54.84 -26.28 3.07
C GLU A 239 -53.58 -26.08 2.25
N PHE A 240 -53.50 -24.99 1.48
CA PHE A 240 -52.33 -24.62 0.71
C PHE A 240 -51.13 -24.31 1.59
N ASP A 241 -51.35 -23.52 2.66
CA ASP A 241 -50.30 -23.20 3.64
C ASP A 241 -49.75 -24.45 4.33
N LYS A 242 -50.60 -25.36 4.75
CA LYS A 242 -50.18 -26.67 5.32
C LYS A 242 -49.37 -27.52 4.31
N LEU A 243 -49.73 -27.49 3.04
CA LEU A 243 -48.94 -28.15 1.99
C LEU A 243 -47.56 -27.57 1.83
N ILE A 244 -47.44 -26.20 1.82
CA ILE A 244 -46.18 -25.50 1.75
C ILE A 244 -45.31 -25.80 2.97
N GLU A 245 -45.87 -25.75 4.19
CA GLU A 245 -45.16 -26.07 5.42
C GLU A 245 -44.61 -27.51 5.39
N ARG A 246 -45.48 -28.52 5.05
CA ARG A 246 -45.09 -29.92 4.95
C ARG A 246 -44.02 -30.14 3.87
N TRP A 247 -44.16 -29.47 2.73
CA TRP A 247 -43.15 -29.50 1.65
C TRP A 247 -41.82 -28.95 2.11
N ASN A 248 -41.79 -27.76 2.70
CA ASN A 248 -40.59 -27.11 3.21
C ASN A 248 -39.91 -27.95 4.29
N TYR A 249 -40.68 -28.56 5.21
CA TYR A 249 -40.14 -29.43 6.25
C TYR A 249 -39.42 -30.66 5.68
N ASN A 250 -39.98 -31.27 4.63
CA ASN A 250 -39.45 -32.50 4.06
C ASN A 250 -38.34 -32.27 3.02
N HIS A 251 -38.31 -31.15 2.32
CA HIS A 251 -37.46 -30.95 1.13
C HIS A 251 -36.55 -29.72 1.20
N LYS A 252 -36.72 -28.82 2.17
CA LYS A 252 -35.88 -27.62 2.29
C LYS A 252 -34.62 -27.93 3.13
N GLY A 253 -33.48 -27.41 2.66
CA GLY A 253 -32.19 -27.50 3.32
C GLY A 253 -31.29 -28.64 2.86
N PRO A 254 -29.96 -28.50 3.10
CA PRO A 254 -28.97 -29.47 2.58
C PRO A 254 -29.13 -30.90 3.15
N ALA A 255 -29.66 -31.01 4.37
CA ALA A 255 -29.93 -32.31 5.00
C ALA A 255 -31.04 -33.13 4.30
N ASN A 256 -31.91 -32.47 3.56
CA ASN A 256 -33.03 -33.11 2.84
C ASN A 256 -32.80 -33.18 1.32
N ALA A 257 -31.62 -32.82 0.86
CA ALA A 257 -31.25 -32.85 -0.56
C ALA A 257 -31.32 -34.28 -1.10
N GLY A 258 -32.00 -34.46 -2.24
CA GLY A 258 -32.11 -35.75 -2.89
C GLY A 258 -33.22 -36.69 -2.37
N ARG A 259 -34.04 -36.27 -1.39
CA ARG A 259 -35.18 -37.02 -0.94
C ARG A 259 -36.25 -37.14 -2.04
N THR A 260 -36.78 -38.33 -2.24
CA THR A 260 -37.88 -38.57 -3.15
C THR A 260 -39.15 -37.90 -2.68
N ALA A 261 -39.78 -37.11 -3.54
CA ALA A 261 -41.06 -36.46 -3.29
C ALA A 261 -42.20 -37.38 -3.71
N PHE A 262 -43.21 -37.54 -2.85
CA PHE A 262 -44.47 -38.21 -3.19
C PHE A 262 -45.54 -37.14 -3.23
N LEU A 263 -46.21 -37.01 -4.39
CA LEU A 263 -47.32 -36.11 -4.63
C LEU A 263 -48.62 -36.87 -4.67
N GLU A 264 -49.58 -36.44 -3.85
CA GLU A 264 -50.97 -36.83 -3.95
C GLU A 264 -51.69 -35.81 -4.83
N ASP A 265 -52.34 -36.24 -5.90
CA ASP A 265 -53.17 -35.37 -6.78
C ASP A 265 -52.40 -34.15 -7.40
N GLY A 266 -51.15 -34.29 -7.79
CA GLY A 266 -50.35 -33.22 -8.42
C GLY A 266 -49.33 -33.77 -9.42
N ASP A 267 -49.07 -32.97 -10.46
CA ASP A 267 -48.01 -33.27 -11.41
C ASP A 267 -46.78 -32.46 -11.09
N TRP A 268 -45.60 -33.10 -11.07
CA TRP A 268 -44.31 -32.43 -10.99
C TRP A 268 -43.86 -32.06 -12.39
N VAL A 269 -43.70 -30.80 -12.63
CA VAL A 269 -43.09 -30.28 -13.88
C VAL A 269 -41.64 -29.91 -13.56
N ASP A 270 -40.71 -30.69 -14.07
CA ASP A 270 -39.30 -30.33 -14.03
C ASP A 270 -39.07 -29.13 -14.96
N PRO A 271 -38.71 -27.94 -14.46
CA PRO A 271 -38.15 -26.94 -15.32
C PRO A 271 -36.85 -27.53 -15.90
N LYS A 272 -36.56 -27.26 -17.18
CA LYS A 272 -35.30 -27.72 -17.77
C LYS A 272 -34.15 -27.32 -16.83
N PRO A 273 -33.34 -28.28 -16.34
CA PRO A 273 -32.27 -27.96 -15.42
C PRO A 273 -31.29 -27.01 -16.13
N MET A 274 -31.12 -25.81 -15.60
CA MET A 274 -29.99 -24.97 -16.00
C MET A 274 -28.72 -25.68 -15.54
N SER A 275 -27.86 -26.03 -16.47
CA SER A 275 -26.54 -26.59 -16.16
C SER A 275 -25.68 -25.51 -15.49
N ILE A 276 -24.84 -25.93 -14.51
CA ILE A 276 -23.83 -25.05 -13.92
C ILE A 276 -22.88 -24.48 -15.00
N ALA A 277 -22.64 -25.29 -16.04
CA ALA A 277 -21.88 -24.84 -17.23
C ALA A 277 -22.60 -23.75 -18.03
N ASP A 278 -23.94 -23.79 -18.09
CA ASP A 278 -24.73 -22.77 -18.81
C ASP A 278 -24.70 -21.41 -18.10
N MET A 279 -24.31 -21.37 -16.83
CA MET A 279 -24.26 -20.16 -16.02
C MET A 279 -22.90 -19.45 -16.06
N GLN A 280 -21.88 -20.06 -16.68
CA GLN A 280 -20.52 -19.48 -16.81
C GLN A 280 -19.95 -18.89 -15.49
N LEU A 281 -20.31 -19.48 -14.35
CA LEU A 281 -20.02 -18.90 -13.03
C LEU A 281 -18.53 -18.82 -12.75
N VAL A 282 -17.75 -19.81 -13.20
CA VAL A 282 -16.29 -19.85 -13.00
C VAL A 282 -15.63 -18.74 -13.83
N GLU A 283 -16.07 -18.57 -15.07
CA GLU A 283 -15.55 -17.54 -15.97
C GLU A 283 -15.87 -16.14 -15.46
N THR A 284 -17.11 -15.89 -15.01
CA THR A 284 -17.52 -14.62 -14.41
C THR A 284 -16.73 -14.32 -13.13
N SER A 285 -16.47 -15.33 -12.28
CA SER A 285 -15.66 -15.16 -11.07
C SER A 285 -14.21 -14.78 -11.40
N ASN A 286 -13.61 -15.42 -12.41
CA ASN A 286 -12.26 -15.07 -12.87
C ASN A 286 -12.21 -13.66 -13.47
N LEU A 287 -13.19 -13.28 -14.27
CA LEU A 287 -13.29 -11.93 -14.84
C LEU A 287 -13.39 -10.86 -13.75
N ASN A 288 -14.23 -11.10 -12.73
CA ASN A 288 -14.37 -10.18 -11.61
C ASN A 288 -13.05 -10.03 -10.82
N ARG A 289 -12.34 -11.14 -10.57
CA ARG A 289 -11.02 -11.10 -9.94
C ARG A 289 -10.03 -10.28 -10.77
N ASP A 290 -9.96 -10.56 -12.06
CA ASP A 290 -9.02 -9.89 -12.96
C ASP A 290 -9.33 -8.39 -13.09
N THR A 291 -10.61 -8.00 -13.06
CA THR A 291 -11.02 -6.60 -13.02
C THR A 291 -10.57 -5.89 -11.74
N ILE A 292 -10.68 -6.55 -10.57
CA ILE A 292 -10.19 -5.98 -9.32
C ILE A 292 -8.66 -5.79 -9.38
N LEU A 293 -7.92 -6.79 -9.84
CA LEU A 293 -6.48 -6.69 -9.99
C LEU A 293 -6.08 -5.56 -10.94
N LEU A 294 -6.74 -5.44 -12.07
CA LEU A 294 -6.51 -4.38 -13.05
C LEU A 294 -6.73 -2.99 -12.46
N ALA A 295 -7.79 -2.78 -11.68
CA ALA A 295 -8.07 -1.49 -11.05
C ALA A 295 -6.98 -1.02 -10.08
N PHE A 296 -6.26 -1.95 -9.47
CA PHE A 296 -5.12 -1.66 -8.60
C PHE A 296 -3.77 -1.68 -9.31
N GLY A 297 -3.71 -2.12 -10.57
CA GLY A 297 -2.46 -2.38 -11.28
C GLY A 297 -1.68 -3.57 -10.70
N ALA A 298 -2.37 -4.47 -9.98
CA ALA A 298 -1.80 -5.65 -9.37
C ALA A 298 -1.78 -6.84 -10.34
N SER A 299 -0.80 -7.71 -10.21
CA SER A 299 -0.71 -8.96 -10.94
C SER A 299 -1.31 -10.13 -10.14
N LYS A 300 -1.57 -11.26 -10.80
CA LYS A 300 -2.00 -12.50 -10.13
C LYS A 300 -0.97 -12.99 -9.10
N TYR A 301 0.30 -12.75 -9.36
CA TYR A 301 1.40 -13.10 -8.44
C TYR A 301 1.33 -12.32 -7.12
N ASP A 302 0.89 -11.07 -7.16
CA ASP A 302 0.82 -10.21 -5.98
C ASP A 302 -0.20 -10.72 -4.96
N VAL A 303 -1.21 -11.45 -5.42
CA VAL A 303 -2.26 -12.05 -4.56
C VAL A 303 -2.04 -13.56 -4.30
N GLY A 304 -0.88 -14.10 -4.70
CA GLY A 304 -0.50 -15.49 -4.39
C GLY A 304 -1.06 -16.53 -5.34
N VAL A 305 -1.57 -16.14 -6.52
CA VAL A 305 -1.96 -17.08 -7.57
C VAL A 305 -0.71 -17.42 -8.39
N LEU A 306 -0.10 -18.54 -8.04
CA LEU A 306 1.16 -19.01 -8.62
C LEU A 306 0.86 -20.12 -9.62
N GLU A 307 0.87 -19.82 -10.90
CA GLU A 307 0.86 -20.77 -12.00
C GLU A 307 2.26 -20.79 -12.60
N ASP A 308 2.97 -21.94 -12.55
CA ASP A 308 4.29 -22.18 -13.15
C ASP A 308 5.43 -21.20 -12.77
N VAL A 309 5.63 -20.96 -11.47
CA VAL A 309 6.65 -20.00 -11.00
C VAL A 309 7.98 -20.70 -10.67
N ASN A 310 9.05 -20.30 -11.33
CA ASN A 310 10.41 -20.61 -10.89
C ASN A 310 10.94 -19.54 -9.92
N ARG A 311 12.09 -19.81 -9.25
CA ARG A 311 12.66 -18.91 -8.24
C ARG A 311 13.05 -17.53 -8.79
N ALA A 312 13.54 -17.47 -10.02
CA ALA A 312 13.93 -16.22 -10.67
C ALA A 312 12.69 -15.36 -10.98
N SER A 313 11.62 -15.96 -11.50
CA SER A 313 10.35 -15.26 -11.75
C SER A 313 9.73 -14.71 -10.46
N ALA A 314 9.87 -15.43 -9.33
CA ALA A 314 9.36 -14.97 -8.04
C ALA A 314 10.15 -13.76 -7.50
N ALA A 315 11.47 -13.72 -7.69
CA ALA A 315 12.29 -12.59 -7.27
C ALA A 315 11.97 -11.34 -8.13
N ALA A 316 11.90 -11.49 -9.46
CA ALA A 316 11.51 -10.41 -10.37
C ALA A 316 10.11 -9.87 -10.06
N ALA A 317 9.14 -10.74 -9.79
CA ALA A 317 7.79 -10.32 -9.41
C ALA A 317 7.76 -9.55 -8.07
N SER A 318 8.61 -9.93 -7.11
CA SER A 318 8.71 -9.22 -5.84
C SER A 318 9.30 -7.81 -6.00
N SER A 319 10.31 -7.65 -6.86
CA SER A 319 10.92 -6.35 -7.19
C SER A 319 9.93 -5.46 -7.93
N ASP A 320 9.27 -6.00 -8.96
CA ASP A 320 8.23 -5.32 -9.72
C ASP A 320 7.05 -4.86 -8.86
N PHE A 321 6.61 -5.70 -7.90
CA PHE A 321 5.59 -5.30 -6.92
C PHE A 321 6.07 -4.13 -6.05
N ALA A 322 7.31 -4.18 -5.57
CA ALA A 322 7.86 -3.10 -4.74
C ALA A 322 7.91 -1.79 -5.52
N GLU A 323 8.41 -1.80 -6.75
CA GLU A 323 8.55 -0.62 -7.61
C GLU A 323 7.19 -0.02 -7.99
N ARG A 324 6.25 -0.84 -8.49
CA ARG A 324 4.97 -0.34 -9.00
C ARG A 324 3.92 -0.11 -7.93
N MET A 325 3.93 -0.90 -6.87
CA MET A 325 2.87 -0.85 -5.86
C MET A 325 3.30 -0.17 -4.56
N THR A 326 4.52 -0.48 -4.07
CA THR A 326 4.94 -0.01 -2.74
C THR A 326 5.54 1.38 -2.80
N VAL A 327 6.48 1.64 -3.70
CA VAL A 327 7.18 2.93 -3.82
C VAL A 327 6.23 4.11 -4.02
N PRO A 328 5.24 4.09 -4.94
CA PRO A 328 4.32 5.22 -5.12
C PRO A 328 3.45 5.50 -3.87
N ARG A 329 3.19 4.49 -3.05
CA ARG A 329 2.49 4.65 -1.78
C ARG A 329 3.38 5.28 -0.72
N LEU A 330 4.63 4.82 -0.63
CA LEU A 330 5.65 5.40 0.26
C LEU A 330 5.94 6.86 -0.08
N ASP A 331 6.02 7.23 -1.35
CA ASP A 331 6.22 8.61 -1.79
C ASP A 331 5.08 9.52 -1.33
N ARG A 332 3.83 9.04 -1.36
CA ARG A 332 2.70 9.79 -0.84
C ARG A 332 2.79 10.00 0.68
N TRP A 333 3.19 8.97 1.42
CA TRP A 333 3.49 9.09 2.84
C TRP A 333 4.64 10.05 3.10
N LYS A 334 5.74 9.95 2.34
CA LYS A 334 6.92 10.82 2.43
C LYS A 334 6.53 12.28 2.24
N GLN A 335 5.75 12.58 1.21
CA GLN A 335 5.26 13.93 0.95
C GLN A 335 4.42 14.47 2.11
N MET A 336 3.48 13.70 2.63
CA MET A 336 2.66 14.10 3.78
C MET A 336 3.51 14.29 5.04
N LEU A 337 4.44 13.39 5.32
CA LEU A 337 5.32 13.50 6.49
C LEU A 337 6.22 14.73 6.41
N ASN A 338 6.78 15.05 5.25
CA ASN A 338 7.67 16.19 5.07
C ASN A 338 6.93 17.52 4.97
N ASN A 339 5.79 17.58 4.28
CA ASN A 339 5.06 18.82 4.04
C ASN A 339 4.13 19.22 5.19
N ASP A 340 3.50 18.24 5.83
CA ASP A 340 2.43 18.51 6.80
C ASP A 340 2.81 18.14 8.24
N PHE A 341 3.54 17.02 8.45
CA PHE A 341 3.86 16.54 9.80
C PHE A 341 5.14 17.15 10.39
N LEU A 342 6.24 17.11 9.64
CA LEU A 342 7.55 17.60 10.11
C LEU A 342 7.55 19.09 10.47
N PRO A 343 6.86 19.99 9.72
CA PRO A 343 6.77 21.40 10.06
C PRO A 343 6.06 21.73 11.38
N LEU A 344 5.34 20.76 11.95
CA LEU A 344 4.70 20.92 13.26
C LEU A 344 5.69 20.92 14.42
N PHE A 345 6.94 20.46 14.18
CA PHE A 345 8.01 20.42 15.16
C PHE A 345 8.89 21.67 15.06
N PRO A 346 9.06 22.43 16.17
CA PRO A 346 9.90 23.63 16.17
C PRO A 346 11.35 23.32 15.76
N GLY A 347 11.91 24.13 14.87
CA GLY A 347 13.28 24.00 14.39
C GLY A 347 13.53 22.95 13.30
N ALA A 348 12.55 22.10 12.98
CA ALA A 348 12.72 21.06 11.97
C ALA A 348 12.94 21.63 10.56
N GLN A 349 12.21 22.70 10.20
CA GLN A 349 12.37 23.37 8.91
C GLN A 349 13.68 24.16 8.84
N GLU A 350 14.09 24.80 9.94
CA GLU A 350 15.33 25.58 10.00
C GLU A 350 16.57 24.69 9.83
N GLN A 351 16.49 23.45 10.31
CA GLN A 351 17.52 22.43 10.16
C GLN A 351 17.45 21.71 8.82
N GLY A 352 16.44 21.97 7.99
CA GLY A 352 16.23 21.31 6.71
C GLY A 352 15.95 19.81 6.84
N LEU A 353 15.43 19.36 7.99
CA LEU A 353 15.16 17.93 8.23
C LEU A 353 14.21 17.35 7.19
N CYS A 354 14.42 16.09 6.81
CA CYS A 354 13.50 15.36 5.95
C CYS A 354 13.38 13.88 6.34
N PHE A 355 12.17 13.36 6.21
CA PHE A 355 11.91 11.93 6.28
C PHE A 355 12.27 11.27 4.96
N VAL A 356 12.97 10.16 5.04
CA VAL A 356 13.26 9.24 3.94
C VAL A 356 12.90 7.82 4.38
N TYR A 357 12.71 6.92 3.44
CA TYR A 357 12.41 5.53 3.73
C TYR A 357 13.43 4.61 3.09
N THR A 358 13.68 3.45 3.72
CA THR A 358 14.54 2.40 3.16
C THR A 358 13.93 1.86 1.87
N ASN A 359 14.73 1.75 0.80
CA ASN A 359 14.28 1.27 -0.49
C ASN A 359 13.73 -0.17 -0.39
N PRO A 360 12.43 -0.42 -0.67
CA PRO A 360 11.86 -1.75 -0.61
C PRO A 360 12.23 -2.64 -1.80
N ILE A 361 12.84 -2.08 -2.85
CA ILE A 361 13.27 -2.82 -4.05
C ILE A 361 14.52 -3.61 -3.67
N ARG A 362 14.39 -4.93 -3.69
CA ARG A 362 15.54 -5.81 -3.42
C ARG A 362 16.41 -5.88 -4.66
N ARG A 363 17.60 -5.29 -4.61
CA ARG A 363 18.62 -5.53 -5.62
C ARG A 363 19.08 -6.99 -5.50
N GLU A 364 19.18 -7.69 -6.61
CA GLU A 364 19.74 -9.04 -6.59
C GLU A 364 21.21 -8.98 -6.15
N ARG A 365 21.62 -9.94 -5.30
CA ARG A 365 23.03 -10.00 -4.83
C ARG A 365 24.04 -10.09 -5.98
N ALA A 366 23.60 -10.56 -7.14
CA ALA A 366 24.42 -10.60 -8.34
C ALA A 366 24.63 -9.20 -8.94
N GLU A 367 23.58 -8.37 -8.95
CA GLU A 367 23.64 -6.98 -9.40
C GLU A 367 24.48 -6.14 -8.44
N GLN A 368 24.25 -6.27 -7.11
CA GLN A 368 25.07 -5.61 -6.10
C GLN A 368 26.56 -5.94 -6.25
N ARG A 369 26.91 -7.22 -6.47
CA ARG A 369 28.31 -7.62 -6.71
C ARG A 369 28.85 -7.08 -8.02
N ALA A 370 28.02 -6.95 -9.06
CA ALA A 370 28.46 -6.36 -10.32
C ALA A 370 28.71 -4.86 -10.17
N ASP A 371 27.85 -4.16 -9.43
CA ASP A 371 28.00 -2.74 -9.11
C ASP A 371 29.24 -2.51 -8.22
N ASP A 372 29.45 -3.32 -7.17
CA ASP A 372 30.63 -3.27 -6.33
C ASP A 372 31.93 -3.52 -7.12
N LEU A 373 31.91 -4.47 -8.06
CA LEU A 373 33.03 -4.74 -8.96
C LEU A 373 33.30 -3.60 -9.94
N ASN A 374 32.24 -3.00 -10.48
CA ASN A 374 32.35 -1.84 -11.34
C ASN A 374 32.92 -0.63 -10.59
N ALA A 375 32.40 -0.36 -9.38
CA ALA A 375 32.88 0.70 -8.51
C ALA A 375 34.37 0.51 -8.14
N ALA A 376 34.75 -0.72 -7.77
CA ALA A 376 36.17 -1.06 -7.51
C ALA A 376 37.06 -0.91 -8.75
N THR A 377 36.53 -1.23 -9.92
CA THR A 377 37.26 -1.08 -11.19
C THR A 377 37.46 0.40 -11.54
N VAL A 378 36.39 1.22 -11.41
CA VAL A 378 36.46 2.68 -11.63
C VAL A 378 37.46 3.32 -10.67
N PHE A 379 37.41 2.93 -9.40
CA PHE A 379 38.37 3.40 -8.37
C PHE A 379 39.82 3.05 -8.77
N GLN A 380 40.10 1.83 -9.19
CA GLN A 380 41.46 1.43 -9.62
C GLN A 380 41.94 2.20 -10.86
N ILE A 381 41.05 2.44 -11.83
CA ILE A 381 41.37 3.21 -13.03
C ILE A 381 41.70 4.66 -12.64
N LEU A 382 40.89 5.31 -11.81
CA LEU A 382 41.10 6.68 -11.38
C LEU A 382 42.38 6.82 -10.53
N LYS A 383 42.65 5.88 -9.63
CA LYS A 383 43.90 5.83 -8.86
C LYS A 383 45.11 5.62 -9.77
N GLY A 384 45.01 4.76 -10.75
CA GLY A 384 46.06 4.54 -11.76
C GLY A 384 46.32 5.76 -12.65
N ALA A 385 45.32 6.60 -12.88
CA ALA A 385 45.42 7.87 -13.59
C ALA A 385 45.96 9.03 -12.76
N GLY A 386 46.30 8.78 -11.48
CA GLY A 386 46.90 9.78 -10.58
C GLY A 386 45.89 10.70 -9.88
N VAL A 387 44.61 10.32 -9.87
CA VAL A 387 43.56 11.01 -9.07
C VAL A 387 43.78 10.71 -7.60
N ASP A 388 43.57 11.71 -6.74
CA ASP A 388 43.63 11.53 -5.29
C ASP A 388 42.71 10.38 -4.86
N PRO A 389 43.19 9.45 -4.02
CA PRO A 389 42.45 8.26 -3.63
C PRO A 389 41.09 8.54 -2.96
N MET A 390 41.00 9.62 -2.17
CA MET A 390 39.73 10.02 -1.53
C MET A 390 38.69 10.47 -2.58
N ARG A 391 39.16 11.29 -3.53
CA ARG A 391 38.33 11.77 -4.62
C ARG A 391 37.98 10.66 -5.63
N ALA A 392 38.87 9.71 -5.81
CA ALA A 392 38.62 8.54 -6.65
C ALA A 392 37.55 7.61 -6.03
N ALA A 393 37.54 7.45 -4.70
CA ALA A 393 36.52 6.71 -3.98
C ALA A 393 35.16 7.40 -4.05
N GLU A 394 35.13 8.73 -3.90
CA GLU A 394 33.93 9.55 -4.03
C GLU A 394 33.31 9.42 -5.44
N ILE A 395 34.13 9.56 -6.49
CA ILE A 395 33.67 9.40 -7.88
C ILE A 395 33.20 7.96 -8.18
N ALA A 396 33.83 6.97 -7.57
CA ALA A 396 33.45 5.56 -7.73
C ALA A 396 32.23 5.16 -6.89
N GLY A 397 31.68 6.05 -6.03
CA GLY A 397 30.56 5.73 -5.16
C GLY A 397 30.90 4.72 -4.05
N LEU A 398 32.16 4.60 -3.67
CA LEU A 398 32.58 3.71 -2.59
C LEU A 398 32.37 4.41 -1.22
N PRO A 399 31.95 3.66 -0.17
CA PRO A 399 31.84 4.23 1.18
C PRO A 399 33.22 4.73 1.66
N GLU A 400 33.22 5.67 2.64
CA GLU A 400 34.48 6.17 3.22
C GLU A 400 35.42 5.04 3.63
N ILE A 401 36.46 4.84 2.85
CA ILE A 401 37.47 3.78 3.09
C ILE A 401 38.62 4.44 3.87
N THR A 402 38.86 3.98 5.08
CA THR A 402 40.11 4.33 5.79
C THR A 402 41.26 3.63 5.08
N MET A 403 42.03 4.38 4.30
CA MET A 403 43.17 3.84 3.60
C MET A 403 44.27 3.47 4.59
N ALA A 404 44.75 2.24 4.56
CA ALA A 404 45.98 1.88 5.26
C ALA A 404 47.13 2.71 4.66
N PRO A 405 48.09 3.20 5.49
CA PRO A 405 49.24 3.90 4.96
C PRO A 405 49.95 3.01 3.94
N GLU A 406 50.28 3.61 2.81
CA GLU A 406 51.00 2.92 1.73
C GLU A 406 52.27 2.28 2.30
N PRO A 407 52.52 0.96 2.07
CA PRO A 407 53.73 0.35 2.55
C PRO A 407 54.93 1.12 1.95
N ALA A 408 55.85 1.57 2.86
CA ALA A 408 57.03 2.30 2.47
C ALA A 408 57.72 1.57 1.33
N ALA A 409 58.05 2.29 0.27
CA ALA A 409 58.76 1.72 -0.86
C ALA A 409 59.99 0.95 -0.35
N PRO A 410 60.26 -0.27 -0.79
CA PRO A 410 61.42 -1.01 -0.34
C PRO A 410 62.66 -0.18 -0.58
N GLU A 411 63.42 0.08 0.51
CA GLU A 411 64.70 0.77 0.38
C GLU A 411 65.53 0.10 -0.72
N PRO A 412 66.17 0.87 -1.60
CA PRO A 412 67.04 0.29 -2.64
C PRO A 412 68.10 -0.58 -1.97
N ALA A 413 68.11 -1.87 -2.31
CA ALA A 413 69.07 -2.84 -1.79
C ALA A 413 70.48 -2.28 -1.92
N VAL A 414 71.09 -1.94 -0.76
CA VAL A 414 72.52 -1.59 -0.72
C VAL A 414 73.31 -2.80 -1.20
N ALA A 415 73.90 -2.65 -2.38
CA ALA A 415 74.79 -3.69 -2.93
C ALA A 415 75.87 -4.05 -1.89
N PRO A 416 76.09 -5.31 -1.57
CA PRO A 416 77.14 -5.70 -0.65
C PRO A 416 78.49 -5.28 -1.22
N ALA A 417 79.25 -4.49 -0.44
CA ALA A 417 80.61 -4.08 -0.77
C ALA A 417 81.48 -5.33 -0.97
N GLY A 418 82.25 -5.28 -2.06
CA GLY A 418 83.08 -6.30 -2.67
C GLY A 418 83.66 -7.38 -1.80
N ALA A 419 83.37 -8.61 -2.15
CA ALA A 419 84.18 -9.74 -1.74
C ALA A 419 85.50 -9.73 -2.55
N PRO A 420 86.66 -10.05 -1.90
CA PRO A 420 87.96 -10.06 -2.60
C PRO A 420 88.02 -11.13 -3.71
N ALA A 421 88.59 -10.77 -4.84
CA ALA A 421 88.78 -11.67 -5.98
C ALA A 421 89.60 -12.91 -5.60
N ASN A 422 89.10 -14.07 -5.88
CA ASN A 422 89.82 -15.34 -5.75
C ASN A 422 90.71 -15.50 -7.03
N PRO A 423 92.05 -15.66 -6.93
CA PRO A 423 92.96 -15.64 -8.06
C PRO A 423 93.00 -16.94 -8.84
N ASP A 424 92.25 -17.98 -8.54
CA ASP A 424 92.30 -19.29 -9.25
C ASP A 424 91.03 -19.70 -9.97
N SER A 425 90.61 -18.91 -10.94
CA SER A 425 89.57 -19.39 -11.88
C SER A 425 90.15 -19.41 -13.28
N PRO A 426 90.18 -20.56 -14.02
CA PRO A 426 90.68 -20.65 -15.42
C PRO A 426 89.77 -19.93 -16.39
N ALA A 427 90.38 -19.19 -17.30
CA ALA A 427 89.72 -18.48 -18.38
C ALA A 427 88.97 -19.47 -19.33
N ILE A 428 87.67 -19.26 -19.49
CA ILE A 428 86.87 -19.95 -20.51
C ILE A 428 86.92 -19.08 -21.76
N GLU A 429 87.65 -19.57 -22.81
CA GLU A 429 87.63 -18.96 -24.16
C GLU A 429 86.26 -19.06 -24.86
N PRO A 430 85.79 -18.05 -25.56
CA PRO A 430 84.56 -18.13 -26.30
C PRO A 430 84.77 -18.91 -27.61
N LYS A 431 83.97 -19.95 -27.84
CA LYS A 431 83.89 -20.63 -29.15
C LYS A 431 83.09 -19.79 -30.13
N PRO A 432 83.56 -19.62 -31.41
CA PRO A 432 82.80 -18.94 -32.42
C PRO A 432 81.74 -19.84 -33.06
N LEU A 433 80.54 -19.23 -33.36
CA LEU A 433 79.41 -19.60 -34.23
C LEU A 433 78.87 -21.02 -34.18
#